data_5e72c2cf065c02de5e8b73e8f3f71fa1
#
_entry.id   5e72c2cf065c02de5e8b73e8f3f71fa1
#
_cell.length_a   1.000
_cell.length_b   1.000
_cell.length_c   1.000
_cell.angle_alpha   90.00
_cell.angle_beta   90.00
_cell.angle_gamma   90.00
#
_symmetry.space_group_name_H-M   'P 1'
#
loop_
_entity.id
_entity.type
_entity.pdbx_description
1 polymer ?
#
loop_
_entity_poly.entity_id
_entity_poly.type
_entity_poly.pdbx_seq_one_letter_code
_entity_poly.pdbx_strand_id
1 'polypeptide(L)'
;SLGENLFKKVGRNLELTEIGRMVLSYADEIFSLGIELEDAMHNLPSDRPMVFRVGVAEVVPKTIAYRLLAPAMALPDPVRIVCKENSIDNLLGELALHRIDMVISDVPIPTGLNVRGYNHVLGECGVSFLAVPKLARSLRKHFPQSLNGSPLLLPTEINMVQARLLKWLDALHIHPRIVGEFDDSALMKVFGQAGAGIFIAPSAIAEEIAEHYGVQIIGNTEEVREQFYAISIERKISHPAVAAITETARAWLK
;
A
#
# COMPACT_ATOMS: atom_id res chain seq x y z
N SER A 1 11.38 26.48 -32.36
CA SER A 1 12.76 26.17 -31.94
C SER A 1 12.97 26.78 -30.57
N LEU A 2 13.32 25.95 -29.59
CA LEU A 2 13.54 26.38 -28.19
C LEU A 2 14.93 27.05 -28.00
N GLY A 3 15.77 27.09 -29.05
CA GLY A 3 17.10 27.73 -29.00
C GLY A 3 18.18 26.97 -28.24
N GLU A 4 17.83 25.85 -27.58
CA GLU A 4 18.69 25.06 -26.73
C GLU A 4 18.78 23.60 -27.20
N ASN A 5 19.92 22.97 -26.97
CA ASN A 5 20.11 21.55 -27.27
C ASN A 5 19.50 20.66 -26.18
N LEU A 6 18.56 19.81 -26.57
CA LEU A 6 17.92 18.86 -25.63
C LEU A 6 18.78 17.61 -25.39
N PHE A 7 19.74 17.33 -26.29
CA PHE A 7 20.63 16.17 -26.21
C PHE A 7 22.09 16.61 -26.28
N LYS A 8 22.94 15.90 -25.53
CA LYS A 8 24.39 15.98 -25.62
C LYS A 8 24.97 14.63 -26.03
N LYS A 9 26.05 14.66 -26.79
CA LYS A 9 26.78 13.45 -27.20
C LYS A 9 27.80 13.10 -26.13
N VAL A 10 27.68 11.90 -25.56
CA VAL A 10 28.62 11.33 -24.58
C VAL A 10 29.20 10.04 -25.17
N GLY A 11 30.39 10.14 -25.73
CA GLY A 11 31.00 9.05 -26.49
C GLY A 11 30.20 8.67 -27.73
N ARG A 12 29.67 7.46 -27.79
CA ARG A 12 28.79 6.94 -28.85
C ARG A 12 27.30 7.08 -28.57
N ASN A 13 26.92 7.53 -27.35
CA ASN A 13 25.56 7.64 -26.91
C ASN A 13 25.05 9.08 -26.89
N LEU A 14 23.73 9.25 -27.02
CA LEU A 14 23.02 10.52 -26.82
C LEU A 14 22.41 10.50 -25.41
N GLU A 15 22.69 11.53 -24.62
CA GLU A 15 22.09 11.76 -23.31
C GLU A 15 21.32 13.06 -23.29
N LEU A 16 20.26 13.13 -22.50
CA LEU A 16 19.52 14.37 -22.27
C LEU A 16 20.38 15.39 -21.51
N THR A 17 20.32 16.63 -21.94
CA THR A 17 20.80 17.76 -21.15
C THR A 17 19.89 18.03 -19.97
N GLU A 18 20.23 18.96 -19.04
CA GLU A 18 19.29 19.39 -18.00
C GLU A 18 18.02 20.01 -18.60
N ILE A 19 18.16 20.84 -19.62
CA ILE A 19 17.05 21.40 -20.37
C ILE A 19 16.28 20.28 -21.08
N GLY A 20 16.97 19.28 -21.63
CA GLY A 20 16.35 18.11 -22.24
C GLY A 20 15.48 17.32 -21.27
N ARG A 21 15.92 17.11 -20.01
CA ARG A 21 15.12 16.45 -18.97
C ARG A 21 13.91 17.28 -18.57
N MET A 22 14.08 18.59 -18.43
CA MET A 22 12.97 19.49 -18.13
C MET A 22 11.92 19.49 -19.27
N VAL A 23 12.36 19.58 -20.53
CA VAL A 23 11.45 19.54 -21.68
C VAL A 23 10.76 18.19 -21.81
N LEU A 24 11.45 17.07 -21.51
CA LEU A 24 10.83 15.74 -21.49
C LEU A 24 9.72 15.67 -20.45
N SER A 25 9.94 16.18 -19.24
CA SER A 25 8.92 16.23 -18.19
C SER A 25 7.66 17.00 -18.64
N TYR A 26 7.84 18.16 -19.28
CA TYR A 26 6.70 18.92 -19.82
C TYR A 26 6.03 18.22 -21.00
N ALA A 27 6.81 17.57 -21.87
CA ALA A 27 6.26 16.80 -22.99
C ALA A 27 5.40 15.64 -22.49
N ASP A 28 5.87 14.90 -21.48
CA ASP A 28 5.12 13.81 -20.83
C ASP A 28 3.80 14.32 -20.22
N GLU A 29 3.81 15.49 -19.57
CA GLU A 29 2.59 16.12 -19.04
C GLU A 29 1.60 16.49 -20.15
N ILE A 30 2.09 17.08 -21.25
CA ILE A 30 1.26 17.47 -22.41
C ILE A 30 0.65 16.25 -23.10
N PHE A 31 1.44 15.20 -23.32
CA PHE A 31 0.95 13.98 -23.95
C PHE A 31 -0.04 13.23 -23.04
N SER A 32 0.18 13.22 -21.72
CA SER A 32 -0.76 12.65 -20.76
C SER A 32 -2.10 13.39 -20.77
N LEU A 33 -2.06 14.74 -20.74
CA LEU A 33 -3.28 15.57 -20.89
C LEU A 33 -3.98 15.33 -22.22
N GLY A 34 -3.22 15.09 -23.29
CA GLY A 34 -3.77 14.72 -24.60
C GLY A 34 -4.52 13.39 -24.55
N ILE A 35 -3.96 12.38 -23.90
CA ILE A 35 -4.60 11.08 -23.70
C ILE A 35 -5.85 11.24 -22.83
N GLU A 36 -5.79 12.00 -21.73
CA GLU A 36 -6.96 12.29 -20.89
C GLU A 36 -8.07 13.00 -21.67
N LEU A 37 -7.73 13.94 -22.53
CA LEU A 37 -8.69 14.62 -23.41
C LEU A 37 -9.33 13.64 -24.40
N GLU A 38 -8.55 12.79 -25.05
CA GLU A 38 -9.06 11.73 -25.93
C GLU A 38 -9.97 10.76 -25.17
N ASP A 39 -9.53 10.31 -24.00
CA ASP A 39 -10.32 9.45 -23.12
C ASP A 39 -11.63 10.15 -22.66
N ALA A 40 -11.56 11.44 -22.31
CA ALA A 40 -12.75 12.24 -21.94
C ALA A 40 -13.71 12.40 -23.11
N MET A 41 -13.20 12.62 -24.32
CA MET A 41 -14.03 12.72 -25.55
C MET A 41 -14.62 11.38 -25.97
N HIS A 42 -13.91 10.28 -25.74
CA HIS A 42 -14.42 8.93 -26.00
C HIS A 42 -15.33 8.40 -24.88
N ASN A 43 -15.27 9.00 -23.71
CA ASN A 43 -16.10 8.69 -22.53
C ASN A 43 -17.34 9.59 -22.39
N LEU A 44 -17.70 10.39 -23.38
CA LEU A 44 -19.09 10.86 -23.53
C LEU A 44 -20.00 9.62 -23.51
N PRO A 45 -21.21 9.65 -22.85
CA PRO A 45 -21.94 8.48 -22.38
C PRO A 45 -22.01 7.36 -23.42
N SER A 46 -21.05 6.48 -23.38
CA SER A 46 -20.97 5.24 -24.14
C SER A 46 -20.99 4.11 -23.12
N ASP A 47 -21.59 2.98 -23.48
CA ASP A 47 -21.69 1.74 -22.68
C ASP A 47 -20.34 1.12 -22.24
N ARG A 48 -19.25 1.89 -22.24
CA ARG A 48 -17.90 1.41 -21.84
C ARG A 48 -17.64 1.73 -20.38
N PRO A 49 -17.21 0.74 -19.59
CA PRO A 49 -16.86 0.98 -18.20
C PRO A 49 -15.68 1.94 -18.09
N MET A 50 -15.77 2.88 -17.15
CA MET A 50 -14.66 3.75 -16.78
C MET A 50 -13.46 2.91 -16.32
N VAL A 51 -12.27 3.16 -16.84
CA VAL A 51 -11.06 2.45 -16.45
C VAL A 51 -10.42 3.17 -15.28
N PHE A 52 -10.28 2.49 -14.16
CA PHE A 52 -9.58 2.98 -12.97
C PHE A 52 -8.29 2.19 -12.77
N ARG A 53 -7.15 2.85 -12.95
CA ARG A 53 -5.81 2.26 -12.82
C ARG A 53 -5.24 2.56 -11.45
N VAL A 54 -5.01 1.54 -10.65
CA VAL A 54 -4.52 1.70 -9.28
C VAL A 54 -3.23 0.91 -9.06
N GLY A 55 -2.26 1.57 -8.42
CA GLY A 55 -1.07 0.93 -7.87
C GLY A 55 -1.30 0.56 -6.41
N VAL A 56 -0.89 -0.63 -6.00
CA VAL A 56 -0.90 -1.06 -4.60
C VAL A 56 0.53 -1.42 -4.21
N ALA A 57 1.05 -0.78 -3.17
CA ALA A 57 2.38 -1.10 -2.68
C ALA A 57 2.44 -2.54 -2.16
N GLU A 58 3.53 -3.25 -2.45
CA GLU A 58 3.73 -4.69 -2.12
C GLU A 58 3.48 -5.01 -0.65
N VAL A 59 3.82 -4.07 0.23
CA VAL A 59 3.68 -4.19 1.69
C VAL A 59 2.22 -4.12 2.17
N VAL A 60 1.30 -3.58 1.36
CA VAL A 60 -0.12 -3.48 1.71
C VAL A 60 -0.77 -4.86 1.66
N PRO A 61 -1.38 -5.34 2.76
CA PRO A 61 -2.05 -6.63 2.77
C PRO A 61 -3.18 -6.72 1.73
N LYS A 62 -3.27 -7.84 1.02
CA LYS A 62 -4.26 -8.05 -0.06
C LYS A 62 -5.71 -7.84 0.41
N THR A 63 -6.02 -8.23 1.64
CA THR A 63 -7.35 -8.02 2.24
C THR A 63 -7.64 -6.54 2.46
N ILE A 64 -6.64 -5.75 2.89
CA ILE A 64 -6.76 -4.28 2.98
C ILE A 64 -7.00 -3.69 1.58
N ALA A 65 -6.17 -4.06 0.60
CA ALA A 65 -6.31 -3.59 -0.78
C ALA A 65 -7.70 -3.91 -1.34
N TYR A 66 -8.19 -5.14 -1.15
CA TYR A 66 -9.53 -5.54 -1.55
C TYR A 66 -10.63 -4.68 -0.91
N ARG A 67 -10.61 -4.51 0.42
CA ARG A 67 -11.60 -3.70 1.13
C ARG A 67 -11.59 -2.24 0.68
N LEU A 68 -10.41 -1.69 0.37
CA LEU A 68 -10.28 -0.33 -0.15
C LEU A 68 -10.82 -0.20 -1.57
N LEU A 69 -10.58 -1.19 -2.43
CA LEU A 69 -10.96 -1.13 -3.85
C LEU A 69 -12.41 -1.55 -4.12
N ALA A 70 -12.99 -2.42 -3.30
CA ALA A 70 -14.35 -2.94 -3.48
C ALA A 70 -15.42 -1.84 -3.67
N PRO A 71 -15.41 -0.69 -2.95
CA PRO A 71 -16.38 0.38 -3.15
C PRO A 71 -16.37 0.98 -4.56
N ALA A 72 -15.23 1.00 -5.23
CA ALA A 72 -15.13 1.49 -6.61
C ALA A 72 -15.89 0.59 -7.60
N MET A 73 -16.00 -0.71 -7.32
CA MET A 73 -16.78 -1.65 -8.15
C MET A 73 -18.28 -1.58 -7.90
N ALA A 74 -18.69 -0.95 -6.79
CA ALA A 74 -20.10 -0.77 -6.43
C ALA A 74 -20.68 0.57 -6.91
N LEU A 75 -19.93 1.35 -7.67
CA LEU A 75 -20.40 2.61 -8.24
C LEU A 75 -21.53 2.36 -9.26
N PRO A 76 -22.49 3.31 -9.40
CA PRO A 76 -23.58 3.21 -10.37
C PRO A 76 -23.08 3.04 -11.82
N ASP A 77 -22.04 3.78 -12.18
CA ASP A 77 -21.38 3.65 -13.47
C ASP A 77 -20.34 2.53 -13.41
N PRO A 78 -20.35 1.59 -14.37
CA PRO A 78 -19.42 0.46 -14.37
C PRO A 78 -17.95 0.91 -14.36
N VAL A 79 -17.18 0.41 -13.40
CA VAL A 79 -15.75 0.68 -13.29
C VAL A 79 -14.95 -0.60 -13.55
N ARG A 80 -14.00 -0.52 -14.47
CA ARG A 80 -13.00 -1.58 -14.71
C ARG A 80 -11.72 -1.24 -13.96
N ILE A 81 -11.43 -1.96 -12.88
CA ILE A 81 -10.19 -1.79 -12.13
C ILE A 81 -9.04 -2.48 -12.86
N VAL A 82 -7.93 -1.75 -13.04
CA VAL A 82 -6.63 -2.27 -13.47
C VAL A 82 -5.67 -2.07 -12.31
N CYS A 83 -5.42 -3.13 -11.55
CA CYS A 83 -4.56 -3.10 -10.37
C CYS A 83 -3.15 -3.57 -10.71
N LYS A 84 -2.14 -2.78 -10.35
CA LYS A 84 -0.72 -3.13 -10.41
C LYS A 84 -0.15 -3.20 -9.00
N GLU A 85 0.74 -4.15 -8.77
CA GLU A 85 1.49 -4.26 -7.50
C GLU A 85 2.97 -4.07 -7.78
N ASN A 86 3.62 -3.21 -7.00
CA ASN A 86 5.05 -2.93 -7.11
C ASN A 86 5.55 -2.18 -5.86
N SER A 87 6.87 -1.90 -5.80
CA SER A 87 7.44 -1.00 -4.80
C SER A 87 6.84 0.41 -4.91
N ILE A 88 6.78 1.11 -3.79
CA ILE A 88 6.22 2.48 -3.74
C ILE A 88 6.92 3.42 -4.72
N ASP A 89 8.24 3.33 -4.86
CA ASP A 89 9.01 4.20 -5.75
C ASP A 89 8.64 4.00 -7.22
N ASN A 90 8.47 2.74 -7.65
CA ASN A 90 8.02 2.42 -9.00
C ASN A 90 6.59 2.90 -9.27
N LEU A 91 5.69 2.71 -8.29
CA LEU A 91 4.31 3.17 -8.41
C LEU A 91 4.20 4.68 -8.46
N LEU A 92 5.01 5.40 -7.67
CA LEU A 92 5.05 6.86 -7.74
C LEU A 92 5.62 7.36 -9.08
N GLY A 93 6.55 6.63 -9.68
CA GLY A 93 7.00 6.88 -11.05
C GLY A 93 5.89 6.72 -12.09
N GLU A 94 5.10 5.63 -11.98
CA GLU A 94 3.93 5.41 -12.85
C GLU A 94 2.83 6.47 -12.65
N LEU A 95 2.63 6.90 -11.39
CA LEU A 95 1.69 7.97 -11.03
C LEU A 95 2.11 9.31 -11.65
N ALA A 96 3.39 9.66 -11.54
CA ALA A 96 3.93 10.89 -12.12
C ALA A 96 3.83 10.93 -13.66
N LEU A 97 3.84 9.77 -14.30
CA LEU A 97 3.66 9.61 -15.76
C LEU A 97 2.18 9.42 -16.15
N HIS A 98 1.23 9.65 -15.25
CA HIS A 98 -0.21 9.47 -15.46
C HIS A 98 -0.60 8.08 -16.01
N ARG A 99 0.21 7.04 -15.72
CA ARG A 99 -0.07 5.65 -16.10
C ARG A 99 -0.96 4.92 -15.12
N ILE A 100 -1.06 5.45 -13.91
CA ILE A 100 -2.01 5.04 -12.86
C ILE A 100 -2.65 6.27 -12.24
N ASP A 101 -3.88 6.13 -11.76
CA ASP A 101 -4.73 7.22 -11.27
C ASP A 101 -4.53 7.45 -9.76
N MET A 102 -4.16 6.38 -9.03
CA MET A 102 -3.98 6.40 -7.59
C MET A 102 -2.98 5.33 -7.14
N VAL A 103 -2.25 5.59 -6.06
CA VAL A 103 -1.44 4.60 -5.34
C VAL A 103 -2.02 4.39 -3.95
N ILE A 104 -2.15 3.14 -3.51
CA ILE A 104 -2.43 2.74 -2.12
C ILE A 104 -1.10 2.32 -1.49
N SER A 105 -0.76 2.90 -0.33
CA SER A 105 0.49 2.66 0.38
C SER A 105 0.30 2.69 1.89
N ASP A 106 1.22 2.08 2.63
CA ASP A 106 1.36 2.16 4.09
C ASP A 106 2.23 3.33 4.55
N VAL A 107 2.84 4.05 3.59
CA VAL A 107 3.67 5.24 3.83
C VAL A 107 3.23 6.40 2.93
N PRO A 108 3.42 7.65 3.36
CA PRO A 108 3.23 8.81 2.50
C PRO A 108 4.32 8.88 1.43
N ILE A 109 4.20 9.79 0.47
CA ILE A 109 5.26 10.07 -0.51
C ILE A 109 6.58 10.32 0.24
N PRO A 110 7.64 9.53 -0.02
CA PRO A 110 8.93 9.69 0.66
C PRO A 110 9.53 11.08 0.43
N THR A 111 10.08 11.67 1.48
CA THR A 111 10.80 12.95 1.39
C THR A 111 12.06 12.76 0.54
N GLY A 112 12.18 13.50 -0.55
CA GLY A 112 13.32 13.41 -1.48
C GLY A 112 12.98 12.85 -2.86
N LEU A 113 11.83 12.24 -3.05
CA LEU A 113 11.30 11.94 -4.38
C LEU A 113 10.68 13.21 -4.97
N ASN A 114 11.09 13.56 -6.19
CA ASN A 114 10.55 14.72 -6.92
C ASN A 114 9.25 14.34 -7.65
N VAL A 115 8.28 13.82 -6.90
CA VAL A 115 6.96 13.46 -7.40
C VAL A 115 5.94 14.48 -6.89
N ARG A 116 5.24 15.14 -7.80
CA ARG A 116 4.10 15.99 -7.45
C ARG A 116 2.89 15.11 -7.17
N GLY A 117 2.53 14.99 -5.91
CA GLY A 117 1.37 14.21 -5.48
C GLY A 117 0.86 14.66 -4.12
N TYR A 118 -0.33 14.21 -3.77
CA TYR A 118 -0.99 14.51 -2.52
C TYR A 118 -1.29 13.23 -1.76
N ASN A 119 -0.94 13.22 -0.47
CA ASN A 119 -1.26 12.13 0.43
C ASN A 119 -2.66 12.35 1.02
N HIS A 120 -3.55 11.41 0.79
CA HIS A 120 -4.87 11.37 1.42
C HIS A 120 -4.85 10.25 2.46
N VAL A 121 -4.91 10.60 3.74
CA VAL A 121 -4.97 9.61 4.82
C VAL A 121 -6.28 8.85 4.70
N LEU A 122 -6.20 7.54 4.52
CA LEU A 122 -7.33 6.62 4.48
C LEU A 122 -7.78 6.23 5.89
N GLY A 123 -6.81 6.05 6.79
CA GLY A 123 -7.02 5.70 8.19
C GLY A 123 -5.83 4.94 8.75
N GLU A 124 -5.97 4.47 9.98
CA GLU A 124 -4.96 3.68 10.67
C GLU A 124 -5.62 2.59 11.52
N CYS A 125 -4.87 1.59 11.91
CA CYS A 125 -5.34 0.57 12.84
C CYS A 125 -4.17 0.01 13.66
N GLY A 126 -4.50 -0.62 14.78
CA GLY A 126 -3.53 -1.34 15.59
C GLY A 126 -3.05 -2.63 14.93
N VAL A 127 -2.28 -3.39 15.68
CA VAL A 127 -1.72 -4.69 15.25
C VAL A 127 -2.28 -5.81 16.12
N SER A 128 -2.70 -6.89 15.47
CA SER A 128 -3.14 -8.14 16.10
C SER A 128 -2.07 -9.21 15.97
N PHE A 129 -1.94 -10.03 17.00
CA PHE A 129 -1.06 -11.21 17.04
C PHE A 129 -1.90 -12.45 16.88
N LEU A 130 -1.56 -13.31 15.92
CA LEU A 130 -2.30 -14.50 15.56
C LEU A 130 -1.41 -15.74 15.57
N ALA A 131 -1.99 -16.88 15.92
CA ALA A 131 -1.32 -18.17 15.84
C ALA A 131 -2.34 -19.32 15.72
N VAL A 132 -1.84 -20.52 15.45
CA VAL A 132 -2.66 -21.73 15.49
C VAL A 132 -3.33 -21.90 16.86
N PRO A 133 -4.53 -22.52 16.95
CA PRO A 133 -5.32 -22.57 18.17
C PRO A 133 -4.58 -23.12 19.41
N LYS A 134 -3.68 -24.08 19.20
CA LYS A 134 -2.88 -24.67 20.29
C LYS A 134 -1.93 -23.63 20.90
N LEU A 135 -1.24 -22.86 20.09
CA LEU A 135 -0.28 -21.84 20.54
C LEU A 135 -1.03 -20.62 21.09
N ALA A 136 -2.09 -20.16 20.42
CA ALA A 136 -2.87 -19.01 20.86
C ALA A 136 -3.47 -19.21 22.26
N ARG A 137 -4.03 -20.39 22.56
CA ARG A 137 -4.60 -20.70 23.89
C ARG A 137 -3.59 -20.63 25.02
N SER A 138 -2.33 -21.00 24.78
CA SER A 138 -1.28 -20.94 25.80
C SER A 138 -0.81 -19.51 26.08
N LEU A 139 -0.94 -18.59 25.12
CA LEU A 139 -0.38 -17.25 25.19
C LEU A 139 -1.40 -16.16 25.57
N ARG A 140 -2.68 -16.35 25.22
CA ARG A 140 -3.74 -15.34 25.38
C ARG A 140 -3.86 -14.78 26.78
N LYS A 141 -3.72 -15.64 27.81
CA LYS A 141 -3.98 -15.27 29.23
C LYS A 141 -2.99 -14.19 29.73
N HIS A 142 -1.78 -14.19 29.24
CA HIS A 142 -0.69 -13.32 29.73
C HIS A 142 -0.12 -12.42 28.63
N PHE A 143 -0.92 -12.13 27.60
CA PHE A 143 -0.52 -11.18 26.57
C PHE A 143 -0.37 -9.76 27.16
N PRO A 144 0.65 -8.98 26.79
CA PRO A 144 1.69 -9.29 25.80
C PRO A 144 2.92 -10.05 26.38
N GLN A 145 3.06 -10.21 27.68
CA GLN A 145 4.23 -10.81 28.35
C GLN A 145 4.51 -12.26 27.90
N SER A 146 3.46 -12.97 27.52
CA SER A 146 3.55 -14.34 26.96
C SER A 146 4.29 -14.44 25.63
N LEU A 147 4.50 -13.32 24.93
CA LEU A 147 5.29 -13.27 23.72
C LEU A 147 6.79 -13.47 24.00
N ASN A 148 7.26 -13.25 25.24
CA ASN A 148 8.65 -13.42 25.60
C ASN A 148 9.14 -14.85 25.36
N GLY A 149 10.21 -15.03 24.57
CA GLY A 149 10.73 -16.33 24.16
C GLY A 149 9.88 -17.12 23.17
N SER A 150 8.65 -16.66 22.85
CA SER A 150 7.76 -17.32 21.89
C SER A 150 8.24 -17.14 20.45
N PRO A 151 7.97 -18.12 19.57
CA PRO A 151 8.36 -18.02 18.17
C PRO A 151 7.52 -16.94 17.46
N LEU A 152 8.19 -15.95 16.84
CA LEU A 152 7.57 -14.84 16.13
C LEU A 152 8.03 -14.80 14.67
N LEU A 153 7.06 -14.65 13.77
CA LEU A 153 7.27 -14.38 12.35
C LEU A 153 7.02 -12.89 12.10
N LEU A 154 7.94 -12.24 11.41
CA LEU A 154 7.89 -10.80 11.16
C LEU A 154 7.85 -10.50 9.66
N PRO A 155 7.26 -9.36 9.24
CA PRO A 155 7.59 -8.77 7.96
C PRO A 155 9.07 -8.33 7.99
N THR A 156 9.70 -8.17 6.82
CA THR A 156 11.07 -7.63 6.74
C THR A 156 11.13 -6.14 7.10
N GLU A 157 12.34 -5.62 7.24
CA GLU A 157 12.62 -4.22 7.61
C GLU A 157 12.07 -3.18 6.61
N ILE A 158 11.70 -3.58 5.40
CA ILE A 158 11.04 -2.72 4.40
C ILE A 158 9.67 -2.25 4.93
N ASN A 159 9.03 -3.06 5.75
CA ASN A 159 7.74 -2.72 6.34
C ASN A 159 7.93 -1.90 7.63
N MET A 160 7.38 -0.68 7.64
CA MET A 160 7.48 0.25 8.78
C MET A 160 6.91 -0.31 10.10
N VAL A 161 6.01 -1.29 10.03
CA VAL A 161 5.42 -1.90 11.24
C VAL A 161 6.44 -2.72 12.02
N GLN A 162 7.42 -3.36 11.35
CA GLN A 162 8.44 -4.15 12.02
C GLN A 162 9.22 -3.30 13.03
N ALA A 163 9.76 -2.16 12.60
CA ALA A 163 10.55 -1.29 13.47
C ALA A 163 9.74 -0.76 14.66
N ARG A 164 8.47 -0.39 14.44
CA ARG A 164 7.57 0.06 15.51
C ARG A 164 7.27 -1.07 16.49
N LEU A 165 7.03 -2.28 15.98
CA LEU A 165 6.75 -3.46 16.79
C LEU A 165 7.93 -3.86 17.66
N LEU A 166 9.13 -3.93 17.09
CA LEU A 166 10.35 -4.27 17.83
C LEU A 166 10.63 -3.24 18.93
N LYS A 167 10.46 -1.96 18.64
CA LYS A 167 10.58 -0.88 19.63
C LYS A 167 9.56 -1.01 20.77
N TRP A 168 8.31 -1.37 20.46
CA TRP A 168 7.27 -1.58 21.46
C TRP A 168 7.58 -2.80 22.35
N LEU A 169 8.00 -3.91 21.77
CA LEU A 169 8.40 -5.11 22.51
C LEU A 169 9.60 -4.84 23.42
N ASP A 170 10.60 -4.11 22.94
CA ASP A 170 11.78 -3.73 23.73
C ASP A 170 11.41 -2.83 24.92
N ALA A 171 10.52 -1.86 24.73
CA ALA A 171 10.01 -1.00 25.80
C ALA A 171 9.28 -1.80 26.91
N LEU A 172 8.69 -2.94 26.57
CA LEU A 172 8.04 -3.86 27.50
C LEU A 172 9.00 -4.93 28.07
N HIS A 173 10.27 -4.93 27.66
CA HIS A 173 11.26 -5.96 27.96
C HIS A 173 10.84 -7.37 27.51
N ILE A 174 10.17 -7.44 26.36
CA ILE A 174 9.70 -8.68 25.74
C ILE A 174 10.62 -9.02 24.57
N HIS A 175 11.25 -10.17 24.61
CA HIS A 175 12.19 -10.65 23.60
C HIS A 175 11.69 -11.96 22.98
N PRO A 176 10.84 -11.91 21.94
CA PRO A 176 10.41 -13.10 21.24
C PRO A 176 11.58 -13.71 20.46
N ARG A 177 11.48 -14.97 20.13
CA ARG A 177 12.45 -15.65 19.26
C ARG A 177 12.00 -15.48 17.81
N ILE A 178 12.65 -14.62 17.06
CA ILE A 178 12.36 -14.44 15.63
C ILE A 178 12.73 -15.73 14.88
N VAL A 179 11.76 -16.36 14.24
CA VAL A 179 11.92 -17.65 13.53
C VAL A 179 11.76 -17.53 12.02
N GLY A 180 11.39 -16.36 11.52
CA GLY A 180 11.32 -16.05 10.09
C GLY A 180 10.99 -14.59 9.85
N GLU A 181 11.48 -14.06 8.73
CA GLU A 181 11.20 -12.72 8.23
C GLU A 181 10.77 -12.82 6.77
N PHE A 182 9.73 -12.08 6.39
CA PHE A 182 9.05 -12.25 5.11
C PHE A 182 8.74 -10.90 4.46
N ASP A 183 9.07 -10.72 3.20
CA ASP A 183 8.62 -9.57 2.39
C ASP A 183 7.13 -9.71 2.06
N ASP A 184 6.68 -10.93 1.77
CA ASP A 184 5.29 -11.21 1.46
C ASP A 184 4.51 -11.63 2.71
N SER A 185 3.56 -10.78 3.11
CA SER A 185 2.66 -11.06 4.23
C SER A 185 1.76 -12.28 4.02
N ALA A 186 1.48 -12.68 2.78
CA ALA A 186 0.69 -13.87 2.50
C ALA A 186 1.51 -15.13 2.82
N LEU A 187 2.79 -15.16 2.42
CA LEU A 187 3.69 -16.25 2.75
C LEU A 187 3.91 -16.37 4.27
N MET A 188 4.10 -15.24 4.97
CA MET A 188 4.19 -15.21 6.43
C MET A 188 2.96 -15.86 7.09
N LYS A 189 1.75 -15.56 6.61
CA LYS A 189 0.49 -16.15 7.13
C LYS A 189 0.41 -17.66 6.89
N VAL A 190 0.88 -18.15 5.74
CA VAL A 190 0.95 -19.60 5.46
C VAL A 190 1.88 -20.31 6.44
N PHE A 191 3.05 -19.75 6.76
CA PHE A 191 3.93 -20.28 7.81
C PHE A 191 3.27 -20.25 9.19
N GLY A 192 2.55 -19.15 9.49
CA GLY A 192 1.77 -19.05 10.74
C GLY A 192 0.67 -20.11 10.82
N GLN A 193 -0.07 -20.33 9.73
CA GLN A 193 -1.08 -21.39 9.61
C GLN A 193 -0.48 -22.79 9.80
N ALA A 194 0.72 -23.01 9.31
CA ALA A 194 1.45 -24.27 9.52
C ALA A 194 1.98 -24.43 10.96
N GLY A 195 1.83 -23.42 11.82
CA GLY A 195 2.23 -23.47 13.23
C GLY A 195 3.71 -23.13 13.46
N ALA A 196 4.39 -22.53 12.52
CA ALA A 196 5.80 -22.15 12.66
C ALA A 196 6.02 -21.08 13.74
N GLY A 197 5.02 -20.22 13.99
CA GLY A 197 5.10 -19.17 15.00
C GLY A 197 3.86 -18.28 15.05
N ILE A 198 3.95 -17.26 15.89
CA ILE A 198 3.02 -16.15 15.95
C ILE A 198 3.32 -15.25 14.75
N PHE A 199 2.31 -14.68 14.13
CA PHE A 199 2.47 -13.66 13.12
C PHE A 199 1.56 -12.46 13.43
N ILE A 200 1.85 -11.33 12.80
CA ILE A 200 1.09 -10.10 12.99
C ILE A 200 0.22 -9.79 11.77
N ALA A 201 -0.85 -9.05 12.02
CA ALA A 201 -1.72 -8.51 10.98
C ALA A 201 -2.38 -7.20 11.46
N PRO A 202 -2.80 -6.31 10.53
CA PRO A 202 -3.60 -5.14 10.87
C PRO A 202 -4.87 -5.56 11.63
N SER A 203 -5.16 -4.89 12.76
CA SER A 203 -6.31 -5.24 13.62
C SER A 203 -7.64 -5.13 12.88
N ALA A 204 -7.74 -4.23 11.91
CA ALA A 204 -8.94 -4.00 11.10
C ALA A 204 -9.37 -5.22 10.24
N ILE A 205 -8.47 -6.18 10.00
CA ILE A 205 -8.73 -7.38 9.19
C ILE A 205 -8.40 -8.68 9.94
N ALA A 206 -8.10 -8.59 11.24
CA ALA A 206 -7.61 -9.74 12.02
C ALA A 206 -8.62 -10.88 12.11
N GLU A 207 -9.91 -10.58 12.27
CA GLU A 207 -10.97 -11.59 12.33
C GLU A 207 -11.12 -12.36 11.01
N GLU A 208 -11.06 -11.66 9.86
CA GLU A 208 -11.11 -12.31 8.55
C GLU A 208 -9.89 -13.21 8.31
N ILE A 209 -8.71 -12.75 8.74
CA ILE A 209 -7.50 -13.56 8.68
C ILE A 209 -7.60 -14.78 9.58
N ALA A 210 -8.14 -14.61 10.80
CA ALA A 210 -8.32 -15.70 11.74
C ALA A 210 -9.23 -16.79 11.17
N GLU A 211 -10.34 -16.39 10.56
CA GLU A 211 -11.28 -17.31 9.91
C GLU A 211 -10.65 -18.00 8.69
N HIS A 212 -10.06 -17.20 7.78
CA HIS A 212 -9.52 -17.72 6.52
C HIS A 212 -8.36 -18.73 6.72
N TYR A 213 -7.46 -18.45 7.68
CA TYR A 213 -6.29 -19.28 7.93
C TYR A 213 -6.51 -20.31 9.08
N GLY A 214 -7.68 -20.33 9.69
CA GLY A 214 -7.96 -21.25 10.81
C GLY A 214 -7.07 -21.00 12.03
N VAL A 215 -6.69 -19.75 12.25
CA VAL A 215 -5.86 -19.30 13.38
C VAL A 215 -6.70 -18.54 14.41
N GLN A 216 -6.10 -18.17 15.53
CA GLN A 216 -6.79 -17.40 16.58
C GLN A 216 -5.99 -16.18 16.98
N ILE A 217 -6.68 -15.09 17.28
CA ILE A 217 -6.10 -13.88 17.82
C ILE A 217 -5.65 -14.16 19.27
N ILE A 218 -4.38 -13.86 19.55
CA ILE A 218 -3.77 -13.92 20.88
C ILE A 218 -4.10 -12.66 21.67
N GLY A 219 -3.91 -11.52 21.03
CA GLY A 219 -4.17 -10.19 21.58
C GLY A 219 -3.88 -9.11 20.54
N ASN A 220 -4.21 -7.87 20.89
CA ASN A 220 -4.07 -6.70 20.04
C ASN A 220 -3.27 -5.60 20.77
N THR A 221 -2.65 -4.72 20.02
CA THR A 221 -2.06 -3.49 20.54
C THR A 221 -2.42 -2.30 19.66
N GLU A 222 -2.76 -1.18 20.28
CA GLU A 222 -2.96 0.12 19.64
C GLU A 222 -1.71 1.01 19.73
N GLU A 223 -0.67 0.58 20.43
CA GLU A 223 0.59 1.31 20.55
C GLU A 223 1.48 1.15 19.31
N VAL A 224 1.24 0.10 18.52
CA VAL A 224 1.84 -0.11 17.22
C VAL A 224 0.74 0.06 16.18
N ARG A 225 0.84 1.10 15.36
CA ARG A 225 -0.18 1.44 14.36
C ARG A 225 0.34 1.33 12.94
N GLU A 226 -0.48 0.80 12.07
CA GLU A 226 -0.31 0.83 10.62
C GLU A 226 -1.24 1.89 10.05
N GLN A 227 -0.70 2.75 9.19
CA GLN A 227 -1.43 3.85 8.56
C GLN A 227 -1.47 3.62 7.05
N PHE A 228 -2.60 3.92 6.43
CA PHE A 228 -2.79 3.72 5.00
C PHE A 228 -3.11 5.03 4.29
N TYR A 229 -2.59 5.17 3.09
CA TYR A 229 -2.68 6.36 2.26
C TYR A 229 -3.21 6.02 0.87
N ALA A 230 -4.04 6.92 0.33
CA ALA A 230 -4.23 7.06 -1.10
C ALA A 230 -3.37 8.22 -1.59
N ILE A 231 -2.55 7.99 -2.58
CA ILE A 231 -1.69 9.00 -3.17
C ILE A 231 -2.18 9.28 -4.59
N SER A 232 -2.46 10.54 -4.91
CA SER A 232 -2.90 10.96 -6.24
C SER A 232 -2.21 12.25 -6.66
N ILE A 233 -2.25 12.58 -7.94
CA ILE A 233 -1.73 13.86 -8.46
C ILE A 233 -2.68 15.03 -8.16
N GLU A 234 -3.93 14.78 -7.87
CA GLU A 234 -4.94 15.79 -7.59
C GLU A 234 -5.01 16.12 -6.10
N ARG A 235 -4.97 17.41 -5.77
CA ARG A 235 -5.18 17.89 -4.39
C ARG A 235 -6.61 17.64 -3.89
N LYS A 236 -7.57 17.79 -4.79
CA LYS A 236 -8.99 17.52 -4.52
C LYS A 236 -9.40 16.32 -5.36
N ILE A 237 -9.82 15.28 -4.69
CA ILE A 237 -10.25 14.04 -5.33
C ILE A 237 -11.46 14.35 -6.23
N SER A 238 -11.28 14.26 -7.54
CA SER A 238 -12.34 14.41 -8.53
C SER A 238 -12.81 13.06 -9.07
N HIS A 239 -11.91 12.06 -9.12
CA HIS A 239 -12.22 10.74 -9.65
C HIS A 239 -13.21 9.99 -8.73
N PRO A 240 -14.39 9.55 -9.24
CA PRO A 240 -15.44 8.94 -8.42
C PRO A 240 -14.96 7.69 -7.64
N ALA A 241 -14.14 6.84 -8.27
CA ALA A 241 -13.58 5.65 -7.60
C ALA A 241 -12.67 6.03 -6.42
N VAL A 242 -11.82 7.05 -6.57
CA VAL A 242 -10.94 7.52 -5.49
C VAL A 242 -11.75 8.11 -4.34
N ALA A 243 -12.82 8.85 -4.65
CA ALA A 243 -13.74 9.40 -3.65
C ALA A 243 -14.42 8.28 -2.85
N ALA A 244 -14.99 7.29 -3.52
CA ALA A 244 -15.66 6.14 -2.89
C ALA A 244 -14.70 5.34 -1.99
N ILE A 245 -13.46 5.11 -2.42
CA ILE A 245 -12.42 4.45 -1.66
C ILE A 245 -12.10 5.24 -0.38
N THR A 246 -11.86 6.55 -0.51
CA THR A 246 -11.46 7.40 0.61
C THR A 246 -12.58 7.54 1.66
N GLU A 247 -13.82 7.64 1.22
CA GLU A 247 -14.98 7.76 2.10
C GLU A 247 -15.22 6.47 2.89
N THR A 248 -15.18 5.33 2.19
CA THR A 248 -15.39 4.03 2.81
C THR A 248 -14.26 3.66 3.76
N ALA A 249 -13.01 3.93 3.39
CA ALA A 249 -11.85 3.63 4.24
C ALA A 249 -11.98 4.22 5.64
N ARG A 250 -12.40 5.48 5.75
CA ARG A 250 -12.60 6.19 7.02
C ARG A 250 -13.64 5.57 7.94
N ALA A 251 -14.50 4.70 7.43
CA ALA A 251 -15.54 4.05 8.23
C ALA A 251 -14.99 2.88 9.05
N TRP A 252 -13.94 2.19 8.58
CA TRP A 252 -13.42 0.97 9.19
C TRP A 252 -11.93 1.03 9.56
N LEU A 253 -11.15 1.97 9.01
CA LEU A 253 -9.81 2.33 9.47
C LEU A 253 -9.92 3.54 10.41
N LYS A 254 -9.72 3.30 11.72
CA LYS A 254 -9.88 4.34 12.76
C LYS A 254 -8.63 4.42 13.62
#